data_71b6d33d116a0762f6cb5dcf0d818fda
#
_entry.id   71b6d33d116a0762f6cb5dcf0d818fda
#
_cell.length_a   1.000
_cell.length_b   1.000
_cell.length_c   1.000
_cell.angle_alpha   90.00
_cell.angle_beta   90.00
_cell.angle_gamma   90.00
#
_symmetry.space_group_name_H-M   'P 1'
#
loop_
_entity.id
_entity.type
_entity.pdbx_description
1 polymer ?
#
loop_
_entity_poly.entity_id
_entity_poly.type
_entity_poly.pdbx_seq_one_letter_code
_entity_poly.pdbx_strand_id
1 'polypeptide(L)'
;YRVMKPVISVIFTAGSGVETCRTKLAGQTFKEYEIIEADRFAGIERAHGEYILFVDGSEVYPENMLEKLHDAAEQSGADMVISNCELIDSDGGKTFGRGVHFEWVHGGKQVFNWKDCRGRIMNVVRPLVGNKLYRKQFIIDAGLGIAGCDSEAIYSAIGAVAAEKIAYISNLTFSRNVVPESEAEKLPDVPKTVDCVTEHVKGMADRTDLWNAVMYFAIRQYVDNYEKYCRELDSAERIEFYEKAHSVFNSEIFDGLTEKGLNDDKLFRKYSIIKKHDSSELKKLKTRRIIVSLTSYPARIAGIAQMLESIYSQTRKADKIVLWLAEEQFPNKDDDLPDDLRKLQFEDKLEVRWCDDLKPHKKYFYALQEFTDDVVVTIDDDLQYPPYMLENLYMSYLQYPEAVSAVRTHWMVISDKGQLIPYRYWMKETVACLY
;
A
#
# COMPACT_ATOMS: atom_id res chain seq x y z
N TYR A 1 51.74 -21.68 -0.17
CA TYR A 1 50.46 -21.17 -0.65
C TYR A 1 50.10 -20.00 0.27
N ARG A 2 50.17 -18.76 -0.25
CA ARG A 2 49.60 -17.58 0.42
C ARG A 2 48.08 -17.77 0.37
N VAL A 3 47.44 -18.08 1.48
CA VAL A 3 45.98 -18.05 1.57
C VAL A 3 45.58 -16.62 1.27
N MET A 4 45.02 -16.35 0.10
CA MET A 4 44.50 -15.04 -0.22
C MET A 4 43.37 -14.72 0.75
N LYS A 5 43.43 -13.58 1.40
CA LYS A 5 42.36 -13.14 2.29
C LYS A 5 41.12 -12.88 1.44
N PRO A 6 39.95 -13.45 1.77
CA PRO A 6 38.75 -13.17 1.00
C PRO A 6 38.38 -11.69 1.10
N VAL A 7 37.87 -11.12 0.01
CA VAL A 7 37.37 -9.76 -0.06
C VAL A 7 35.88 -9.72 0.25
N ILE A 8 35.13 -10.73 -0.23
CA ILE A 8 33.69 -10.87 0.00
C ILE A 8 33.42 -12.13 0.81
N SER A 9 32.68 -12.03 1.93
CA SER A 9 32.10 -13.15 2.63
C SER A 9 30.64 -13.32 2.20
N VAL A 10 30.35 -14.41 1.51
CA VAL A 10 28.98 -14.79 1.13
C VAL A 10 28.40 -15.62 2.26
N ILE A 11 27.45 -15.06 2.98
CA ILE A 11 26.76 -15.74 4.10
C ILE A 11 25.50 -16.38 3.60
N PHE A 12 25.42 -17.66 3.80
CA PHE A 12 24.35 -18.51 3.36
C PHE A 12 23.47 -18.89 4.56
N THR A 13 22.23 -18.41 4.58
CA THR A 13 21.30 -18.78 5.66
C THR A 13 20.85 -20.23 5.48
N ALA A 14 21.04 -21.05 6.53
CA ALA A 14 20.77 -22.48 6.53
C ALA A 14 19.35 -22.82 6.05
N GLY A 15 19.25 -23.64 5.04
CA GLY A 15 18.01 -24.11 4.41
C GLY A 15 18.30 -25.05 3.25
N SER A 16 17.26 -25.60 2.63
CA SER A 16 17.36 -26.44 1.46
C SER A 16 18.02 -25.71 0.29
N GLY A 17 19.18 -26.13 -0.19
CA GLY A 17 19.78 -25.59 -1.41
C GLY A 17 21.22 -25.10 -1.31
N VAL A 18 21.92 -25.32 -0.20
CA VAL A 18 23.34 -24.91 -0.01
C VAL A 18 24.23 -25.39 -1.14
N GLU A 19 24.12 -26.66 -1.55
CA GLU A 19 24.93 -27.21 -2.63
C GLU A 19 24.61 -26.59 -3.99
N THR A 20 23.33 -26.24 -4.21
CA THR A 20 22.91 -25.53 -5.41
C THR A 20 23.51 -24.13 -5.46
N CYS A 21 23.55 -23.41 -4.33
CA CYS A 21 24.18 -22.08 -4.28
C CYS A 21 25.70 -22.16 -4.45
N ARG A 22 26.37 -23.13 -3.84
CA ARG A 22 27.81 -23.36 -4.05
C ARG A 22 28.10 -23.55 -5.54
N THR A 23 27.29 -24.35 -6.20
CA THR A 23 27.43 -24.61 -7.66
C THR A 23 27.20 -23.31 -8.46
N LYS A 24 26.16 -22.53 -8.12
CA LYS A 24 25.88 -21.29 -8.81
C LYS A 24 26.94 -20.21 -8.57
N LEU A 25 27.51 -20.12 -7.37
CA LEU A 25 28.60 -19.20 -7.06
C LEU A 25 29.94 -19.64 -7.63
N ALA A 26 30.18 -20.91 -7.87
CA ALA A 26 31.41 -21.40 -8.46
C ALA A 26 31.70 -20.77 -9.85
N GLY A 27 30.64 -20.40 -10.59
CA GLY A 27 30.71 -19.71 -11.87
C GLY A 27 31.06 -18.22 -11.81
N GLN A 28 31.14 -17.59 -10.63
CA GLN A 28 31.44 -16.17 -10.52
C GLN A 28 32.81 -15.81 -11.10
N THR A 29 32.89 -14.68 -11.82
CA THR A 29 34.15 -14.14 -12.37
C THR A 29 35.09 -13.67 -11.25
N PHE A 30 34.57 -13.06 -10.21
CA PHE A 30 35.28 -12.68 -8.99
C PHE A 30 35.62 -13.91 -8.15
N LYS A 31 36.91 -14.10 -7.78
CA LYS A 31 37.38 -15.31 -7.09
C LYS A 31 37.79 -15.10 -5.63
N GLU A 32 37.90 -13.85 -5.18
CA GLU A 32 38.35 -13.53 -3.83
C GLU A 32 37.18 -13.50 -2.83
N TYR A 33 36.43 -14.60 -2.77
CA TYR A 33 35.33 -14.75 -1.84
C TYR A 33 35.40 -16.05 -1.03
N GLU A 34 34.76 -16.05 0.13
CA GLU A 34 34.49 -17.24 0.95
C GLU A 34 32.99 -17.48 1.05
N ILE A 35 32.59 -18.70 1.35
CA ILE A 35 31.20 -19.08 1.61
C ILE A 35 31.07 -19.55 3.05
N ILE A 36 30.18 -18.92 3.81
CA ILE A 36 29.90 -19.22 5.21
C ILE A 36 28.45 -19.68 5.35
N GLU A 37 28.26 -20.92 5.80
CA GLU A 37 26.95 -21.45 6.13
C GLU A 37 26.64 -21.17 7.60
N ALA A 38 25.75 -20.24 7.86
CA ALA A 38 25.34 -19.82 9.19
C ALA A 38 24.07 -18.95 9.12
N ASP A 39 23.39 -18.72 10.25
CA ASP A 39 22.51 -17.58 10.37
C ASP A 39 23.27 -16.27 10.16
N ARG A 40 22.56 -15.17 9.93
CA ARG A 40 23.18 -13.87 9.60
C ARG A 40 24.12 -13.39 10.68
N PHE A 41 23.74 -13.54 11.96
CA PHE A 41 24.55 -13.09 13.09
C PHE A 41 25.87 -13.86 13.20
N ALA A 42 25.80 -15.19 13.31
CA ALA A 42 26.99 -16.04 13.38
C ALA A 42 27.83 -15.95 12.09
N GLY A 43 27.20 -15.72 10.95
CA GLY A 43 27.88 -15.51 9.68
C GLY A 43 28.72 -14.23 9.66
N ILE A 44 28.19 -13.13 10.17
CA ILE A 44 28.92 -11.84 10.28
C ILE A 44 30.13 -11.98 11.19
N GLU A 45 29.98 -12.66 12.33
CA GLU A 45 31.10 -12.88 13.26
C GLU A 45 32.23 -13.70 12.62
N ARG A 46 31.88 -14.72 11.84
CA ARG A 46 32.82 -15.64 11.16
C ARG A 46 33.43 -15.06 9.88
N ALA A 47 32.84 -14.01 9.32
CA ALA A 47 33.25 -13.42 8.07
C ALA A 47 34.66 -12.80 8.15
N HIS A 48 35.50 -13.08 7.17
CA HIS A 48 36.86 -12.51 7.05
C HIS A 48 36.94 -11.44 5.94
N GLY A 49 35.95 -11.38 5.05
CA GLY A 49 35.87 -10.42 3.96
C GLY A 49 35.60 -8.99 4.45
N GLU A 50 35.99 -8.02 3.64
CA GLU A 50 35.65 -6.61 3.85
C GLU A 50 34.19 -6.34 3.57
N TYR A 51 33.59 -7.12 2.65
CA TYR A 51 32.21 -7.02 2.26
C TYR A 51 31.43 -8.29 2.61
N ILE A 52 30.13 -8.12 2.83
CA ILE A 52 29.18 -9.21 3.12
C ILE A 52 28.06 -9.19 2.09
N LEU A 53 27.76 -10.36 1.53
CA LEU A 53 26.57 -10.64 0.73
C LEU A 53 25.77 -11.75 1.42
N PHE A 54 24.48 -11.49 1.70
CA PHE A 54 23.59 -12.54 2.19
C PHE A 54 22.89 -13.22 1.01
N VAL A 55 22.81 -14.54 1.07
CA VAL A 55 22.29 -15.37 -0.02
C VAL A 55 21.34 -16.41 0.53
N ASP A 56 20.26 -16.73 -0.18
CA ASP A 56 19.41 -17.87 0.08
C ASP A 56 19.38 -18.85 -1.11
N GLY A 57 18.83 -20.06 -0.88
CA GLY A 57 18.83 -21.15 -1.88
C GLY A 57 17.93 -20.89 -3.09
N SER A 58 17.00 -19.97 -3.00
CA SER A 58 16.04 -19.64 -4.06
C SER A 58 16.60 -18.69 -5.12
N GLU A 59 17.77 -18.11 -4.86
CA GLU A 59 18.37 -17.05 -5.67
C GLU A 59 19.29 -17.57 -6.77
N VAL A 60 19.31 -16.85 -7.89
CA VAL A 60 20.17 -17.11 -9.04
C VAL A 60 20.92 -15.84 -9.40
N TYR A 61 22.24 -15.92 -9.42
CA TYR A 61 23.12 -14.79 -9.63
C TYR A 61 23.81 -14.87 -11.01
N PRO A 62 23.88 -13.75 -11.77
CA PRO A 62 24.73 -13.69 -12.96
C PRO A 62 26.20 -13.90 -12.59
N GLU A 63 26.98 -14.48 -13.50
CA GLU A 63 28.39 -14.84 -13.28
C GLU A 63 29.29 -13.66 -12.87
N ASN A 64 28.93 -12.44 -13.22
CA ASN A 64 29.68 -11.22 -12.90
C ASN A 64 29.08 -10.42 -11.74
N MET A 65 28.19 -11.01 -10.93
CA MET A 65 27.50 -10.26 -9.90
C MET A 65 28.44 -9.78 -8.79
N LEU A 66 29.28 -10.67 -8.26
CA LEU A 66 30.23 -10.32 -7.20
C LEU A 66 31.22 -9.25 -7.66
N GLU A 67 31.73 -9.35 -8.88
CA GLU A 67 32.64 -8.38 -9.48
C GLU A 67 31.97 -7.00 -9.58
N LYS A 68 30.81 -6.92 -10.19
CA LYS A 68 30.09 -5.64 -10.36
C LYS A 68 29.69 -4.98 -9.04
N LEU A 69 29.26 -5.77 -8.06
CA LEU A 69 28.93 -5.24 -6.73
C LEU A 69 30.18 -4.71 -6.03
N HIS A 70 31.30 -5.45 -6.11
CA HIS A 70 32.58 -5.06 -5.53
C HIS A 70 33.12 -3.79 -6.20
N ASP A 71 33.17 -3.75 -7.54
CA ASP A 71 33.65 -2.60 -8.28
C ASP A 71 32.86 -1.33 -7.95
N ALA A 72 31.53 -1.45 -7.85
CA ALA A 72 30.69 -0.32 -7.46
C ALA A 72 30.92 0.12 -6.00
N ALA A 73 31.18 -0.80 -5.08
CA ALA A 73 31.53 -0.48 -3.70
C ALA A 73 32.85 0.29 -3.62
N GLU A 74 33.88 -0.19 -4.33
CA GLU A 74 35.20 0.45 -4.38
C GLU A 74 35.17 1.84 -5.03
N GLN A 75 34.49 1.96 -6.20
CA GLN A 75 34.42 3.22 -6.94
C GLN A 75 33.64 4.31 -6.20
N SER A 76 32.56 3.92 -5.50
CA SER A 76 31.71 4.88 -4.78
C SER A 76 32.13 5.11 -3.33
N GLY A 77 32.87 4.18 -2.74
CA GLY A 77 33.12 4.11 -1.30
C GLY A 77 31.82 3.90 -0.51
N ALA A 78 30.85 3.16 -1.10
CA ALA A 78 29.55 2.96 -0.51
C ALA A 78 29.58 1.99 0.68
N ASP A 79 28.71 2.24 1.66
CA ASP A 79 28.44 1.34 2.78
C ASP A 79 27.56 0.17 2.35
N MET A 80 26.69 0.44 1.36
CA MET A 80 25.76 -0.52 0.79
C MET A 80 25.61 -0.32 -0.72
N VAL A 81 25.76 -1.40 -1.50
CA VAL A 81 25.53 -1.40 -2.96
C VAL A 81 24.28 -2.24 -3.24
N ILE A 82 23.37 -1.72 -4.07
CA ILE A 82 22.07 -2.35 -4.36
C ILE A 82 21.96 -2.66 -5.85
N SER A 83 21.51 -3.88 -6.18
CA SER A 83 21.12 -4.30 -7.54
C SER A 83 19.62 -4.46 -7.70
N ASN A 84 19.14 -4.71 -8.91
CA ASN A 84 17.77 -5.09 -9.20
C ASN A 84 17.51 -6.57 -8.84
N CYS A 85 16.22 -6.92 -8.76
CA CYS A 85 15.76 -8.28 -8.55
C CYS A 85 14.65 -8.61 -9.55
N GLU A 86 14.69 -9.80 -10.14
CA GLU A 86 13.60 -10.41 -10.89
C GLU A 86 13.00 -11.52 -10.06
N LEU A 87 11.70 -11.45 -9.78
CA LEU A 87 10.97 -12.52 -9.11
C LEU A 87 10.43 -13.49 -10.16
N ILE A 88 10.66 -14.78 -9.96
CA ILE A 88 10.19 -15.86 -10.85
C ILE A 88 9.14 -16.66 -10.07
N ASP A 89 7.90 -16.67 -10.54
CA ASP A 89 6.81 -17.45 -9.94
C ASP A 89 6.91 -18.94 -10.30
N SER A 90 6.03 -19.78 -9.71
CA SER A 90 5.99 -21.23 -9.93
C SER A 90 5.73 -21.62 -11.39
N ASP A 91 5.10 -20.74 -12.17
CA ASP A 91 4.73 -20.98 -13.56
C ASP A 91 5.80 -20.46 -14.54
N GLY A 92 6.91 -19.93 -13.99
CA GLY A 92 7.99 -19.31 -14.74
C GLY A 92 7.70 -17.87 -15.19
N GLY A 93 6.61 -17.27 -14.72
CA GLY A 93 6.29 -15.86 -14.92
C GLY A 93 7.31 -14.97 -14.20
N LYS A 94 7.73 -13.91 -14.86
CA LYS A 94 8.79 -13.04 -14.36
C LYS A 94 8.27 -11.65 -14.05
N THR A 95 8.52 -11.22 -12.81
CA THR A 95 8.21 -9.86 -12.37
C THR A 95 9.49 -9.11 -12.04
N PHE A 96 9.82 -8.11 -12.88
CA PHE A 96 10.98 -7.26 -12.64
C PHE A 96 10.72 -6.30 -11.48
N GLY A 97 11.67 -6.25 -10.55
CA GLY A 97 11.67 -5.32 -9.42
C GLY A 97 12.94 -4.50 -9.37
N ARG A 98 12.80 -3.18 -9.45
CA ARG A 98 13.93 -2.28 -9.16
C ARG A 98 14.36 -2.45 -7.71
N GLY A 99 15.66 -2.48 -7.46
CA GLY A 99 16.21 -2.52 -6.09
C GLY A 99 15.95 -1.23 -5.32
N VAL A 100 15.78 -0.13 -6.06
CA VAL A 100 15.56 1.22 -5.53
C VAL A 100 14.39 1.87 -6.27
N HIS A 101 13.48 2.49 -5.53
CA HIS A 101 12.44 3.39 -6.05
C HIS A 101 13.05 4.74 -6.41
N PHE A 102 13.66 4.80 -7.57
CA PHE A 102 14.54 5.88 -7.99
C PHE A 102 13.82 7.22 -8.16
N GLU A 103 12.51 7.18 -8.42
CA GLU A 103 11.62 8.35 -8.48
C GLU A 103 11.55 9.13 -7.16
N TRP A 104 11.91 8.51 -6.04
CA TRP A 104 11.93 9.14 -4.71
C TRP A 104 13.33 9.62 -4.29
N VAL A 105 14.35 9.37 -5.12
CA VAL A 105 15.71 9.89 -4.89
C VAL A 105 15.84 11.24 -5.59
N HIS A 106 16.08 12.30 -4.81
CA HIS A 106 16.18 13.65 -5.35
C HIS A 106 17.33 13.79 -6.35
N GLY A 107 17.01 14.30 -7.53
CA GLY A 107 18.00 14.50 -8.61
C GLY A 107 18.46 13.20 -9.29
N GLY A 108 17.82 12.04 -9.02
CA GLY A 108 18.14 10.77 -9.68
C GLY A 108 19.59 10.32 -9.46
N LYS A 109 20.17 10.58 -8.29
CA LYS A 109 21.55 10.22 -7.97
C LYS A 109 21.73 8.72 -7.84
N GLN A 110 22.73 8.15 -8.49
CA GLN A 110 23.08 6.72 -8.33
C GLN A 110 23.81 6.43 -7.01
N VAL A 111 24.43 7.43 -6.40
CA VAL A 111 24.95 7.38 -5.02
C VAL A 111 24.20 8.40 -4.21
N PHE A 112 23.52 7.94 -3.16
CA PHE A 112 22.58 8.73 -2.36
C PHE A 112 22.59 8.29 -0.89
N ASN A 113 21.87 9.01 -0.06
CA ASN A 113 21.57 8.63 1.32
C ASN A 113 20.17 9.13 1.72
N TRP A 114 19.81 8.99 3.02
CA TRP A 114 18.49 9.36 3.51
C TRP A 114 18.09 10.83 3.26
N LYS A 115 19.07 11.76 3.21
CA LYS A 115 18.80 13.20 2.92
C LYS A 115 18.28 13.44 1.52
N ASP A 116 18.62 12.55 0.59
CA ASP A 116 18.16 12.61 -0.80
C ASP A 116 16.75 12.04 -1.00
N CYS A 117 16.12 11.45 0.04
CA CYS A 117 14.89 10.66 -0.09
C CYS A 117 13.64 11.27 0.58
N ARG A 118 13.72 12.50 1.06
CA ARG A 118 12.58 13.29 1.59
C ARG A 118 11.65 12.52 2.54
N GLY A 119 12.21 11.88 3.56
CA GLY A 119 11.43 11.13 4.55
C GLY A 119 10.91 9.77 4.09
N ARG A 120 11.42 9.21 2.98
CA ARG A 120 10.98 7.91 2.44
C ARG A 120 12.07 6.86 2.34
N ILE A 121 13.24 7.08 2.91
CA ILE A 121 14.43 6.24 2.73
C ILE A 121 14.16 4.76 2.99
N MET A 122 13.39 4.42 4.01
CA MET A 122 13.11 3.03 4.37
C MET A 122 12.23 2.29 3.34
N ASN A 123 11.52 3.04 2.48
CA ASN A 123 10.68 2.50 1.43
C ASN A 123 11.27 2.71 0.02
N VAL A 124 12.32 3.53 -0.08
CA VAL A 124 13.10 3.70 -1.31
C VAL A 124 13.87 2.42 -1.63
N VAL A 125 14.41 1.77 -0.62
CA VAL A 125 15.19 0.53 -0.73
C VAL A 125 14.27 -0.67 -0.57
N ARG A 126 14.32 -1.60 -1.52
CA ARG A 126 13.51 -2.83 -1.46
C ARG A 126 13.92 -3.69 -0.26
N PRO A 127 12.98 -4.30 0.50
CA PRO A 127 13.28 -5.09 1.69
C PRO A 127 13.79 -6.51 1.34
N LEU A 128 14.84 -6.59 0.55
CA LEU A 128 15.55 -7.82 0.18
C LEU A 128 17.00 -7.68 0.58
N VAL A 129 17.61 -8.70 1.17
CA VAL A 129 19.04 -8.68 1.52
C VAL A 129 19.93 -9.23 0.42
N GLY A 130 19.45 -10.19 -0.37
CA GLY A 130 20.21 -10.86 -1.43
C GLY A 130 20.60 -9.95 -2.62
N ASN A 131 19.99 -8.79 -2.75
CA ASN A 131 20.34 -7.79 -3.75
C ASN A 131 21.30 -6.71 -3.24
N LYS A 132 21.94 -6.93 -2.08
CA LYS A 132 22.76 -5.91 -1.42
C LYS A 132 24.11 -6.45 -0.99
N LEU A 133 25.17 -5.77 -1.41
CA LEU A 133 26.50 -5.94 -0.85
C LEU A 133 26.71 -4.88 0.23
N TYR A 134 27.11 -5.32 1.41
CA TYR A 134 27.35 -4.45 2.57
C TYR A 134 28.84 -4.39 2.93
N ARG A 135 29.36 -3.25 3.29
CA ARG A 135 30.65 -3.16 3.96
C ARG A 135 30.53 -3.78 5.37
N LYS A 136 31.39 -4.74 5.72
CA LYS A 136 31.28 -5.46 7.00
C LYS A 136 31.33 -4.51 8.20
N GLN A 137 32.24 -3.54 8.20
CA GLN A 137 32.36 -2.57 9.30
C GLN A 137 31.08 -1.76 9.46
N PHE A 138 30.45 -1.36 8.35
CA PHE A 138 29.16 -0.67 8.37
C PHE A 138 28.05 -1.49 9.06
N ILE A 139 27.96 -2.79 8.77
CA ILE A 139 26.99 -3.68 9.44
C ILE A 139 27.18 -3.65 10.97
N ILE A 140 28.43 -3.72 11.42
CA ILE A 140 28.80 -3.70 12.84
C ILE A 140 28.44 -2.36 13.47
N ASP A 141 28.86 -1.25 12.86
CA ASP A 141 28.64 0.10 13.36
C ASP A 141 27.15 0.50 13.38
N ALA A 142 26.38 0.01 12.41
CA ALA A 142 24.94 0.19 12.33
C ALA A 142 24.14 -0.75 13.25
N GLY A 143 24.78 -1.68 13.95
CA GLY A 143 24.11 -2.64 14.83
C GLY A 143 23.20 -3.63 14.08
N LEU A 144 23.45 -3.88 12.80
CA LEU A 144 22.63 -4.80 11.98
C LEU A 144 22.86 -6.29 12.29
N GLY A 145 23.81 -6.63 13.15
CA GLY A 145 24.11 -8.00 13.57
C GLY A 145 23.52 -8.38 14.92
N ILE A 146 22.53 -7.67 15.45
CA ILE A 146 21.98 -7.94 16.79
C ILE A 146 21.00 -9.12 16.72
N ALA A 147 21.18 -10.11 17.58
CA ALA A 147 20.30 -11.27 17.69
C ALA A 147 18.85 -10.84 17.92
N GLY A 148 17.95 -11.41 17.14
CA GLY A 148 16.52 -11.15 17.25
C GLY A 148 15.97 -10.02 16.37
N CYS A 149 16.83 -9.27 15.64
CA CYS A 149 16.45 -8.26 14.65
C CYS A 149 16.94 -8.68 13.23
N ASP A 150 16.57 -9.86 12.78
CA ASP A 150 17.16 -10.53 11.61
C ASP A 150 16.26 -10.58 10.36
N SER A 151 15.09 -9.94 10.36
CA SER A 151 14.24 -9.89 9.17
C SER A 151 14.85 -9.07 8.04
N GLU A 152 14.58 -9.44 6.78
CA GLU A 152 15.03 -8.68 5.60
C GLU A 152 14.55 -7.22 5.62
N ALA A 153 13.33 -6.99 6.14
CA ALA A 153 12.77 -5.65 6.29
C ALA A 153 13.57 -4.79 7.27
N ILE A 154 13.99 -5.35 8.41
CA ILE A 154 14.81 -4.67 9.42
C ILE A 154 16.18 -4.33 8.84
N TYR A 155 16.87 -5.29 8.24
CA TYR A 155 18.19 -5.07 7.63
C TYR A 155 18.14 -3.98 6.56
N SER A 156 17.11 -4.03 5.70
CA SER A 156 16.96 -3.04 4.63
C SER A 156 16.60 -1.65 5.15
N ALA A 157 15.71 -1.55 6.13
CA ALA A 157 15.28 -0.26 6.69
C ALA A 157 16.39 0.41 7.51
N ILE A 158 17.00 -0.32 8.45
CA ILE A 158 18.09 0.21 9.29
C ILE A 158 19.33 0.49 8.42
N GLY A 159 19.69 -0.42 7.52
CA GLY A 159 20.80 -0.22 6.60
C GLY A 159 20.63 1.03 5.74
N ALA A 160 19.42 1.27 5.21
CA ALA A 160 19.12 2.44 4.41
C ALA A 160 19.21 3.76 5.19
N VAL A 161 18.83 3.74 6.47
CA VAL A 161 18.90 4.92 7.36
C VAL A 161 20.30 5.20 7.83
N ALA A 162 21.05 4.16 8.21
CA ALA A 162 22.38 4.28 8.78
C ALA A 162 23.46 4.62 7.75
N ALA A 163 23.29 4.14 6.48
CA ALA A 163 24.29 4.32 5.45
C ALA A 163 24.54 5.80 5.10
N GLU A 164 25.80 6.20 5.11
CA GLU A 164 26.23 7.51 4.62
C GLU A 164 26.25 7.56 3.09
N LYS A 165 26.52 6.41 2.45
CA LYS A 165 26.52 6.25 1.00
C LYS A 165 25.87 4.93 0.60
N ILE A 166 24.82 5.02 -0.23
CA ILE A 166 24.16 3.90 -0.88
C ILE A 166 24.42 4.04 -2.38
N ALA A 167 25.01 3.02 -3.00
CA ALA A 167 25.18 2.97 -4.45
C ALA A 167 24.14 2.05 -5.09
N TYR A 168 23.62 2.44 -6.25
CA TYR A 168 22.64 1.65 -7.00
C TYR A 168 23.14 1.31 -8.39
N ILE A 169 23.12 0.01 -8.72
CA ILE A 169 23.50 -0.51 -10.03
C ILE A 169 22.24 -0.92 -10.80
N SER A 170 21.79 -0.06 -11.71
CA SER A 170 20.56 -0.27 -12.48
C SER A 170 20.67 -1.37 -13.57
N ASN A 171 21.87 -1.71 -14.01
CA ASN A 171 22.14 -2.70 -15.06
C ASN A 171 22.61 -4.06 -14.51
N LEU A 172 22.41 -4.30 -13.24
CA LEU A 172 22.65 -5.59 -12.59
C LEU A 172 21.36 -6.12 -11.98
N THR A 173 20.99 -7.35 -12.36
CA THR A 173 19.77 -8.01 -11.87
C THR A 173 20.11 -9.44 -11.47
N PHE A 174 19.72 -9.85 -10.26
CA PHE A 174 19.66 -11.26 -9.88
C PHE A 174 18.21 -11.75 -9.93
N SER A 175 18.01 -13.05 -9.99
CA SER A 175 16.67 -13.62 -9.99
C SER A 175 16.43 -14.38 -8.68
N ARG A 176 15.20 -14.32 -8.17
CA ARG A 176 14.74 -15.05 -6.99
C ARG A 176 13.51 -15.87 -7.35
N ASN A 177 13.56 -17.18 -7.18
CA ASN A 177 12.38 -18.01 -7.33
C ASN A 177 11.45 -17.76 -6.14
N VAL A 178 10.21 -17.39 -6.43
CA VAL A 178 9.16 -17.32 -5.42
C VAL A 178 8.73 -18.75 -5.13
N VAL A 179 9.05 -19.25 -3.95
CA VAL A 179 8.59 -20.58 -3.51
C VAL A 179 7.07 -20.50 -3.38
N PRO A 180 6.28 -21.40 -3.98
CA PRO A 180 4.84 -21.43 -3.80
C PRO A 180 4.49 -21.54 -2.31
N GLU A 181 3.41 -20.88 -1.90
CA GLU A 181 2.92 -20.70 -0.52
C GLU A 181 2.58 -22.00 0.26
N SER A 182 3.06 -23.16 -0.16
CA SER A 182 2.82 -24.47 0.53
C SER A 182 3.60 -24.66 1.83
N GLU A 183 4.64 -23.85 2.08
CA GLU A 183 5.16 -23.61 3.42
C GLU A 183 4.68 -22.21 3.81
N ALA A 184 3.57 -22.14 4.55
CA ALA A 184 2.96 -20.91 5.02
C ALA A 184 4.05 -19.89 5.44
N GLU A 185 4.30 -18.91 4.62
CA GLU A 185 5.08 -17.74 5.03
C GLU A 185 4.35 -17.21 6.28
N LYS A 186 4.87 -17.52 7.46
CA LYS A 186 4.31 -17.04 8.70
C LYS A 186 4.24 -15.53 8.60
N LEU A 187 3.10 -14.97 9.01
CA LEU A 187 2.93 -13.53 9.12
C LEU A 187 4.19 -12.93 9.78
N PRO A 188 4.89 -11.99 9.12
CA PRO A 188 6.06 -11.34 9.72
C PRO A 188 5.69 -10.76 11.08
N ASP A 189 6.60 -10.81 12.05
CA ASP A 189 6.40 -10.10 13.30
C ASP A 189 6.52 -8.60 13.06
N VAL A 190 5.43 -8.04 12.52
CA VAL A 190 5.33 -6.61 12.17
C VAL A 190 5.56 -5.70 13.38
N PRO A 191 4.95 -5.96 14.56
CA PRO A 191 5.25 -5.18 15.76
C PRO A 191 6.74 -5.12 16.06
N LYS A 192 7.40 -6.27 16.15
CA LYS A 192 8.83 -6.35 16.43
C LYS A 192 9.68 -5.64 15.36
N THR A 193 9.30 -5.78 14.09
CA THR A 193 9.98 -5.09 12.98
C THR A 193 9.89 -3.57 13.12
N VAL A 194 8.71 -3.04 13.43
CA VAL A 194 8.50 -1.61 13.64
C VAL A 194 9.21 -1.11 14.89
N ASP A 195 9.16 -1.86 15.98
CA ASP A 195 9.83 -1.51 17.24
C ASP A 195 11.36 -1.46 17.06
N CYS A 196 11.96 -2.46 16.44
CA CYS A 196 13.41 -2.48 16.16
C CYS A 196 13.86 -1.25 15.37
N VAL A 197 13.12 -0.91 14.30
CA VAL A 197 13.45 0.24 13.45
C VAL A 197 13.24 1.55 14.21
N THR A 198 12.17 1.66 14.98
CA THR A 198 11.83 2.85 15.78
C THR A 198 12.90 3.12 16.84
N GLU A 199 13.28 2.11 17.61
CA GLU A 199 14.32 2.25 18.66
C GLU A 199 15.69 2.61 18.05
N HIS A 200 16.02 2.04 16.90
CA HIS A 200 17.26 2.38 16.21
C HIS A 200 17.29 3.86 15.80
N VAL A 201 16.20 4.40 15.24
CA VAL A 201 16.11 5.81 14.84
C VAL A 201 16.09 6.74 16.05
N LYS A 202 15.47 6.36 17.18
CA LYS A 202 15.53 7.13 18.44
C LYS A 202 16.97 7.36 18.93
N GLY A 203 17.85 6.38 18.76
CA GLY A 203 19.26 6.47 19.11
C GLY A 203 20.06 7.45 18.22
N MET A 204 19.50 7.89 17.10
CA MET A 204 20.17 8.78 16.16
C MET A 204 19.87 10.25 16.52
N ALA A 205 20.86 10.99 17.03
CA ALA A 205 20.71 12.40 17.35
C ALA A 205 20.32 13.25 16.11
N ASP A 206 19.38 14.20 16.32
CA ASP A 206 19.04 15.30 15.41
C ASP A 206 18.47 14.91 14.02
N ARG A 207 17.55 13.94 13.98
CA ARG A 207 16.97 13.43 12.71
C ARG A 207 15.43 13.49 12.66
N THR A 208 14.86 14.66 12.95
CA THR A 208 13.40 14.88 12.87
C THR A 208 12.80 14.43 11.55
N ASP A 209 13.53 14.61 10.44
CA ASP A 209 13.07 14.17 9.10
C ASP A 209 12.94 12.64 8.95
N LEU A 210 13.66 11.88 9.78
CA LEU A 210 13.55 10.42 9.78
C LEU A 210 12.29 9.91 10.46
N TRP A 211 11.66 10.68 11.34
CA TRP A 211 10.39 10.30 11.95
C TRP A 211 9.28 10.12 10.89
N ASN A 212 9.24 10.97 9.88
CA ASN A 212 8.32 10.79 8.75
C ASN A 212 8.59 9.46 8.02
N ALA A 213 9.86 9.08 7.87
CA ALA A 213 10.23 7.79 7.27
C ALA A 213 9.83 6.61 8.15
N VAL A 214 9.99 6.70 9.47
CA VAL A 214 9.54 5.68 10.43
C VAL A 214 8.02 5.52 10.39
N MET A 215 7.28 6.62 10.45
CA MET A 215 5.81 6.60 10.38
C MET A 215 5.34 5.98 9.05
N TYR A 216 5.88 6.42 7.93
CA TYR A 216 5.55 5.85 6.63
C TYR A 216 5.87 4.35 6.56
N PHE A 217 7.05 3.96 7.02
CA PHE A 217 7.47 2.56 7.10
C PHE A 217 6.51 1.73 7.96
N ALA A 218 6.21 2.18 9.18
CA ALA A 218 5.32 1.48 10.10
C ALA A 218 3.90 1.31 9.50
N ILE A 219 3.33 2.37 8.93
CA ILE A 219 2.02 2.29 8.27
C ILE A 219 2.05 1.26 7.14
N ARG A 220 3.09 1.28 6.29
CA ARG A 220 3.26 0.31 5.21
C ARG A 220 3.35 -1.12 5.74
N GLN A 221 4.17 -1.34 6.79
CA GLN A 221 4.32 -2.67 7.38
C GLN A 221 2.98 -3.23 7.87
N TYR A 222 2.19 -2.43 8.59
CA TYR A 222 0.88 -2.89 9.07
C TYR A 222 -0.15 -3.04 7.96
N VAL A 223 -0.28 -2.04 7.09
CA VAL A 223 -1.31 -2.05 6.03
C VAL A 223 -1.04 -3.12 4.98
N ASP A 224 0.19 -3.19 4.46
CA ASP A 224 0.52 -4.13 3.38
C ASP A 224 0.50 -5.58 3.86
N ASN A 225 1.00 -5.85 5.07
CA ASN A 225 0.95 -7.21 5.63
C ASN A 225 -0.49 -7.61 5.98
N TYR A 226 -1.32 -6.70 6.53
CA TYR A 226 -2.73 -7.00 6.73
C TYR A 226 -3.44 -7.36 5.42
N GLU A 227 -3.21 -6.60 4.35
CA GLU A 227 -3.81 -6.87 3.04
C GLU A 227 -3.32 -8.19 2.41
N LYS A 228 -2.04 -8.50 2.56
CA LYS A 228 -1.44 -9.74 2.05
C LYS A 228 -1.98 -10.97 2.79
N TYR A 229 -1.96 -10.94 4.11
CA TYR A 229 -2.21 -12.13 4.95
C TYR A 229 -3.63 -12.20 5.54
N CYS A 230 -4.46 -11.17 5.40
CA CYS A 230 -5.79 -11.15 6.03
C CYS A 230 -6.73 -12.29 5.60
N ARG A 231 -6.45 -12.94 4.46
CA ARG A 231 -7.23 -14.08 3.97
C ARG A 231 -6.82 -15.40 4.62
N GLU A 232 -5.58 -15.50 5.06
CA GLU A 232 -4.95 -16.71 5.62
C GLU A 232 -5.11 -16.78 7.15
N LEU A 233 -5.23 -15.61 7.81
CA LEU A 233 -5.44 -15.51 9.24
C LEU A 233 -6.86 -15.92 9.63
N ASP A 234 -7.00 -16.60 10.75
CA ASP A 234 -8.33 -16.80 11.34
C ASP A 234 -8.94 -15.48 11.86
N SER A 235 -10.19 -15.53 12.32
CA SER A 235 -10.89 -14.32 12.76
C SER A 235 -10.27 -13.68 14.00
N ALA A 236 -9.69 -14.46 14.90
CA ALA A 236 -9.06 -13.96 16.12
C ALA A 236 -7.71 -13.31 15.81
N GLU A 237 -6.87 -13.96 14.99
CA GLU A 237 -5.59 -13.44 14.54
C GLU A 237 -5.74 -12.12 13.76
N ARG A 238 -6.76 -12.01 12.90
CA ARG A 238 -7.08 -10.77 12.19
C ARG A 238 -7.44 -9.62 13.12
N ILE A 239 -8.23 -9.92 14.14
CA ILE A 239 -8.61 -8.93 15.16
C ILE A 239 -7.37 -8.51 15.93
N GLU A 240 -6.59 -9.46 16.43
CA GLU A 240 -5.36 -9.16 17.19
C GLU A 240 -4.37 -8.30 16.38
N PHE A 241 -4.15 -8.64 15.13
CA PHE A 241 -3.27 -7.86 14.25
C PHE A 241 -3.79 -6.44 14.03
N TYR A 242 -5.09 -6.30 13.80
CA TYR A 242 -5.74 -5.01 13.64
C TYR A 242 -5.62 -4.14 14.91
N GLU A 243 -5.89 -4.72 16.09
CA GLU A 243 -5.81 -4.01 17.38
C GLU A 243 -4.37 -3.58 17.70
N LYS A 244 -3.36 -4.38 17.34
CA LYS A 244 -1.96 -3.97 17.44
C LYS A 244 -1.68 -2.76 16.55
N ALA A 245 -2.16 -2.77 15.29
CA ALA A 245 -2.03 -1.62 14.39
C ALA A 245 -2.72 -0.38 14.94
N HIS A 246 -3.94 -0.53 15.45
CA HIS A 246 -4.71 0.54 16.08
C HIS A 246 -3.97 1.15 17.28
N SER A 247 -3.43 0.32 18.16
CA SER A 247 -2.63 0.75 19.32
C SER A 247 -1.39 1.54 18.90
N VAL A 248 -0.63 1.02 17.93
CA VAL A 248 0.60 1.68 17.44
C VAL A 248 0.27 3.03 16.80
N PHE A 249 -0.77 3.10 15.97
CA PHE A 249 -1.16 4.35 15.29
C PHE A 249 -1.73 5.42 16.24
N ASN A 250 -2.14 5.04 17.44
CA ASN A 250 -2.55 5.93 18.51
C ASN A 250 -1.42 6.26 19.52
N SER A 251 -0.19 5.81 19.28
CA SER A 251 0.97 6.18 20.08
C SER A 251 1.50 7.58 19.73
N GLU A 252 2.29 8.17 20.63
CA GLU A 252 2.87 9.52 20.48
C GLU A 252 3.70 9.69 19.19
N ILE A 253 4.24 8.61 18.63
CA ILE A 253 5.02 8.65 17.38
C ILE A 253 4.21 9.21 16.22
N PHE A 254 2.89 8.96 16.22
CA PHE A 254 1.97 9.37 15.16
C PHE A 254 1.23 10.67 15.45
N ASP A 255 1.59 11.38 16.52
CA ASP A 255 0.99 12.66 16.85
C ASP A 255 1.36 13.72 15.81
N GLY A 256 0.35 14.40 15.27
CA GLY A 256 0.53 15.44 14.26
C GLY A 256 0.79 14.93 12.82
N LEU A 257 0.72 13.62 12.56
CA LEU A 257 0.80 13.12 11.19
C LEU A 257 -0.41 13.60 10.38
N THR A 258 -0.14 14.26 9.25
CA THR A 258 -1.13 14.78 8.32
C THR A 258 -1.05 14.08 6.97
N GLU A 259 -2.13 14.13 6.18
CA GLU A 259 -2.15 13.62 4.80
C GLU A 259 -1.02 14.21 3.94
N LYS A 260 -0.82 15.52 4.04
CA LYS A 260 0.27 16.22 3.33
C LYS A 260 1.66 15.75 3.79
N GLY A 261 1.82 15.45 5.08
CA GLY A 261 3.07 14.92 5.64
C GLY A 261 3.38 13.52 5.14
N LEU A 262 2.37 12.65 5.03
CA LEU A 262 2.54 11.31 4.48
C LEU A 262 2.73 11.33 2.95
N ASN A 263 2.10 12.27 2.25
CA ASN A 263 2.13 12.41 0.79
C ASN A 263 1.81 11.10 0.04
N ASP A 264 0.80 10.38 0.55
CA ASP A 264 0.24 9.15 -0.01
C ASP A 264 -1.22 9.04 0.48
N ASP A 265 -2.14 9.61 -0.30
CA ASP A 265 -3.55 9.76 0.10
C ASP A 265 -4.24 8.41 0.36
N LYS A 266 -3.93 7.40 -0.46
CA LYS A 266 -4.51 6.07 -0.30
C LYS A 266 -4.05 5.41 1.00
N LEU A 267 -2.77 5.49 1.30
CA LEU A 267 -2.19 4.94 2.51
C LEU A 267 -2.67 5.71 3.74
N PHE A 268 -2.75 7.05 3.65
CA PHE A 268 -3.23 7.91 4.73
C PHE A 268 -4.69 7.60 5.10
N ARG A 269 -5.56 7.36 4.11
CA ARG A 269 -6.95 6.95 4.38
C ARG A 269 -7.01 5.63 5.15
N LYS A 270 -6.25 4.62 4.75
CA LYS A 270 -6.19 3.33 5.45
C LYS A 270 -5.68 3.49 6.88
N TYR A 271 -4.60 4.25 7.06
CA TYR A 271 -4.07 4.60 8.37
C TYR A 271 -5.12 5.30 9.24
N SER A 272 -5.80 6.31 8.70
CA SER A 272 -6.81 7.09 9.43
C SER A 272 -8.00 6.23 9.88
N ILE A 273 -8.43 5.29 9.05
CA ILE A 273 -9.50 4.34 9.41
C ILE A 273 -9.05 3.45 10.58
N ILE A 274 -7.85 2.90 10.50
CA ILE A 274 -7.32 2.04 11.57
C ILE A 274 -7.09 2.86 12.85
N LYS A 275 -6.58 4.08 12.74
CA LYS A 275 -6.36 4.97 13.90
C LYS A 275 -7.67 5.34 14.59
N LYS A 276 -8.73 5.61 13.81
CA LYS A 276 -10.01 6.11 14.34
C LYS A 276 -10.88 5.03 14.95
N HIS A 277 -10.89 3.83 14.40
CA HIS A 277 -11.84 2.78 14.76
C HIS A 277 -11.15 1.52 15.27
N ASP A 278 -11.59 1.01 16.41
CA ASP A 278 -11.25 -0.33 16.83
C ASP A 278 -11.92 -1.39 15.90
N SER A 279 -11.55 -2.65 16.08
CA SER A 279 -12.04 -3.75 15.23
C SER A 279 -13.57 -3.93 15.31
N SER A 280 -14.18 -3.68 16.46
CA SER A 280 -15.62 -3.82 16.70
C SER A 280 -16.41 -2.72 15.98
N GLU A 281 -15.95 -1.47 16.09
CA GLU A 281 -16.53 -0.33 15.38
C GLU A 281 -16.41 -0.48 13.87
N LEU A 282 -15.20 -0.83 13.38
CA LEU A 282 -14.99 -1.05 11.96
C LEU A 282 -15.87 -2.17 11.40
N LYS A 283 -16.08 -3.24 12.18
CA LYS A 283 -16.98 -4.33 11.80
C LYS A 283 -18.41 -3.82 11.64
N LYS A 284 -18.91 -3.02 12.57
CA LYS A 284 -20.26 -2.41 12.48
C LYS A 284 -20.40 -1.54 11.23
N LEU A 285 -19.40 -0.67 10.95
CA LEU A 285 -19.43 0.16 9.77
C LEU A 285 -19.43 -0.66 8.46
N LYS A 286 -18.65 -1.74 8.41
CA LYS A 286 -18.55 -2.63 7.24
C LYS A 286 -19.77 -3.52 7.00
N THR A 287 -20.63 -3.71 7.97
CA THR A 287 -21.88 -4.49 7.80
C THR A 287 -23.00 -3.71 7.10
N ARG A 288 -22.89 -2.38 7.02
CA ARG A 288 -23.87 -1.56 6.33
C ARG A 288 -23.79 -1.77 4.80
N ARG A 289 -24.95 -1.95 4.19
CA ARG A 289 -25.07 -2.11 2.73
C ARG A 289 -24.88 -0.78 2.03
N ILE A 290 -24.47 -0.82 0.79
CA ILE A 290 -24.39 0.36 -0.10
C ILE A 290 -25.64 0.37 -0.96
N ILE A 291 -26.51 1.36 -0.72
CA ILE A 291 -27.71 1.59 -1.48
C ILE A 291 -27.47 2.74 -2.45
N VAL A 292 -27.44 2.45 -3.74
CA VAL A 292 -27.39 3.49 -4.77
C VAL A 292 -28.82 3.94 -5.07
N SER A 293 -29.07 5.23 -4.91
CA SER A 293 -30.39 5.83 -5.05
C SER A 293 -30.40 6.92 -6.11
N LEU A 294 -31.33 6.80 -7.05
CA LEU A 294 -31.51 7.76 -8.13
C LEU A 294 -33.00 8.06 -8.39
N THR A 295 -33.24 9.09 -9.17
CA THR A 295 -34.57 9.44 -9.68
C THR A 295 -34.46 9.90 -11.12
N SER A 296 -35.55 9.75 -11.86
CA SER A 296 -35.66 10.25 -13.22
C SER A 296 -37.09 10.75 -13.50
N TYR A 297 -37.35 11.10 -14.75
CA TYR A 297 -38.65 11.56 -15.25
C TYR A 297 -38.85 11.14 -16.73
N PRO A 298 -40.05 11.19 -17.32
CA PRO A 298 -40.35 10.59 -18.62
C PRO A 298 -39.40 10.99 -19.76
N ALA A 299 -38.92 12.24 -19.79
CA ALA A 299 -38.03 12.70 -20.86
C ALA A 299 -36.61 12.10 -20.81
N ARG A 300 -36.19 11.53 -19.65
CA ARG A 300 -34.86 10.96 -19.47
C ARG A 300 -34.83 9.45 -19.19
N ILE A 301 -36.00 8.87 -18.94
CA ILE A 301 -36.13 7.46 -18.51
C ILE A 301 -35.42 6.47 -19.46
N ALA A 302 -35.46 6.74 -20.76
CA ALA A 302 -34.84 5.87 -21.76
C ALA A 302 -33.31 5.77 -21.70
N GLY A 303 -32.62 6.71 -21.05
CA GLY A 303 -31.15 6.70 -20.91
C GLY A 303 -30.64 5.99 -19.65
N ILE A 304 -31.52 5.61 -18.74
CA ILE A 304 -31.14 5.10 -17.41
C ILE A 304 -30.36 3.79 -17.51
N ALA A 305 -30.79 2.84 -18.33
CA ALA A 305 -30.12 1.54 -18.44
C ALA A 305 -28.67 1.70 -18.89
N GLN A 306 -28.38 2.57 -19.84
CA GLN A 306 -27.02 2.87 -20.30
C GLN A 306 -26.19 3.55 -19.19
N MET A 307 -26.77 4.47 -18.43
CA MET A 307 -26.09 5.11 -17.31
C MET A 307 -25.74 4.08 -16.22
N LEU A 308 -26.66 3.15 -15.91
CA LEU A 308 -26.46 2.12 -14.90
C LEU A 308 -25.30 1.15 -15.22
N GLU A 309 -24.90 0.99 -16.49
CA GLU A 309 -23.69 0.24 -16.85
C GLU A 309 -22.45 0.76 -16.12
N SER A 310 -22.35 2.08 -15.93
CA SER A 310 -21.25 2.70 -15.17
C SER A 310 -21.31 2.37 -13.66
N ILE A 311 -22.48 2.05 -13.12
CA ILE A 311 -22.66 1.63 -11.73
C ILE A 311 -22.39 0.13 -11.60
N TYR A 312 -22.83 -0.69 -12.54
CA TYR A 312 -22.52 -2.13 -12.53
C TYR A 312 -21.03 -2.41 -12.72
N SER A 313 -20.29 -1.52 -13.39
CA SER A 313 -18.84 -1.65 -13.62
C SER A 313 -17.99 -1.14 -12.47
N GLN A 314 -18.57 -0.61 -11.38
CA GLN A 314 -17.80 -0.13 -10.24
C GLN A 314 -16.90 -1.21 -9.61
N THR A 315 -15.70 -0.84 -9.15
CA THR A 315 -14.77 -1.73 -8.42
C THR A 315 -15.41 -2.25 -7.14
N ARG A 316 -16.10 -1.38 -6.40
CA ARG A 316 -16.96 -1.77 -5.28
C ARG A 316 -18.41 -1.78 -5.75
N LYS A 317 -19.07 -2.91 -5.58
CA LYS A 317 -20.48 -3.07 -6.00
C LYS A 317 -21.43 -2.42 -5.00
N ALA A 318 -22.56 -1.92 -5.51
CA ALA A 318 -23.72 -1.60 -4.71
C ALA A 318 -24.41 -2.90 -4.27
N ASP A 319 -24.95 -2.92 -3.07
CA ASP A 319 -25.78 -4.03 -2.58
C ASP A 319 -27.21 -3.94 -3.12
N LYS A 320 -27.67 -2.72 -3.42
CA LYS A 320 -28.97 -2.43 -4.02
C LYS A 320 -28.93 -1.14 -4.82
N ILE A 321 -29.68 -1.10 -5.91
CA ILE A 321 -29.91 0.11 -6.72
C ILE A 321 -31.41 0.38 -6.75
N VAL A 322 -31.81 1.59 -6.35
CA VAL A 322 -33.23 1.99 -6.25
C VAL A 322 -33.51 3.21 -7.10
N LEU A 323 -34.47 3.09 -8.02
CA LEU A 323 -34.97 4.17 -8.87
C LEU A 323 -36.32 4.65 -8.36
N TRP A 324 -36.39 5.89 -7.90
CA TRP A 324 -37.61 6.53 -7.41
C TRP A 324 -38.30 7.29 -8.54
N LEU A 325 -39.54 6.92 -8.88
CA LEU A 325 -40.34 7.51 -9.93
C LEU A 325 -41.66 8.08 -9.37
N ALA A 326 -42.07 9.22 -9.89
CA ALA A 326 -43.34 9.84 -9.45
C ALA A 326 -44.53 9.15 -10.14
N GLU A 327 -45.52 8.68 -9.37
CA GLU A 327 -46.70 8.02 -9.87
C GLU A 327 -47.49 8.88 -10.87
N GLU A 328 -47.57 10.19 -10.63
CA GLU A 328 -48.27 11.12 -11.51
C GLU A 328 -47.62 11.29 -12.90
N GLN A 329 -46.31 10.98 -13.00
CA GLN A 329 -45.55 11.08 -14.23
C GLN A 329 -45.53 9.75 -15.04
N PHE A 330 -45.88 8.65 -14.40
CA PHE A 330 -45.92 7.30 -14.95
C PHE A 330 -47.23 6.62 -14.56
N PRO A 331 -48.37 7.02 -15.16
CA PRO A 331 -49.69 6.57 -14.72
C PRO A 331 -49.93 5.07 -14.89
N ASN A 332 -49.24 4.42 -15.84
CA ASN A 332 -49.31 2.97 -16.04
C ASN A 332 -48.17 2.21 -15.35
N LYS A 333 -47.36 2.91 -14.52
CA LYS A 333 -46.26 2.33 -13.75
C LYS A 333 -45.26 1.55 -14.59
N ASP A 334 -45.08 0.25 -14.34
CA ASP A 334 -44.10 -0.59 -15.02
C ASP A 334 -44.34 -0.67 -16.56
N ASP A 335 -45.59 -0.46 -17.04
CA ASP A 335 -45.90 -0.43 -18.46
C ASP A 335 -45.38 0.83 -19.17
N ASP A 336 -45.15 1.89 -18.44
CA ASP A 336 -44.54 3.13 -18.96
C ASP A 336 -42.99 3.06 -19.01
N LEU A 337 -42.39 1.98 -18.47
CA LEU A 337 -40.94 1.82 -18.44
C LEU A 337 -40.40 1.23 -19.75
N PRO A 338 -39.23 1.66 -20.21
CA PRO A 338 -38.51 1.02 -21.32
C PRO A 338 -38.21 -0.47 -21.03
N ASP A 339 -38.16 -1.27 -22.09
CA ASP A 339 -37.97 -2.73 -22.00
C ASP A 339 -36.65 -3.10 -21.29
N ASP A 340 -35.60 -2.34 -21.51
CA ASP A 340 -34.28 -2.54 -20.88
C ASP A 340 -34.33 -2.31 -19.35
N LEU A 341 -35.12 -1.33 -18.88
CA LEU A 341 -35.33 -1.13 -17.45
C LEU A 341 -36.18 -2.22 -16.82
N ARG A 342 -37.25 -2.65 -17.50
CA ARG A 342 -38.07 -3.80 -17.06
C ARG A 342 -37.27 -5.08 -16.99
N LYS A 343 -36.32 -5.28 -17.91
CA LYS A 343 -35.39 -6.41 -17.88
C LYS A 343 -34.45 -6.34 -16.63
N LEU A 344 -33.87 -5.18 -16.33
CA LEU A 344 -33.01 -5.00 -15.13
C LEU A 344 -33.79 -5.23 -13.84
N GLN A 345 -35.08 -4.84 -13.82
CA GLN A 345 -35.97 -5.08 -12.68
C GLN A 345 -36.28 -6.58 -12.52
N PHE A 346 -36.56 -7.27 -13.62
CA PHE A 346 -36.80 -8.72 -13.66
C PHE A 346 -35.55 -9.52 -13.22
N GLU A 347 -34.35 -9.05 -13.55
CA GLU A 347 -33.06 -9.66 -13.16
C GLU A 347 -32.62 -9.30 -11.72
N ASP A 348 -33.49 -8.64 -10.96
CA ASP A 348 -33.19 -8.16 -9.58
C ASP A 348 -31.95 -7.24 -9.50
N LYS A 349 -31.62 -6.57 -10.59
CA LYS A 349 -30.50 -5.62 -10.66
C LYS A 349 -30.91 -4.19 -10.35
N LEU A 350 -32.19 -3.86 -10.53
CA LEU A 350 -32.78 -2.56 -10.29
C LEU A 350 -34.10 -2.71 -9.56
N GLU A 351 -34.30 -1.96 -8.50
CA GLU A 351 -35.59 -1.84 -7.83
C GLU A 351 -36.23 -0.51 -8.17
N VAL A 352 -37.47 -0.54 -8.72
CA VAL A 352 -38.25 0.66 -8.98
C VAL A 352 -39.24 0.89 -7.84
N ARG A 353 -39.27 2.12 -7.34
CA ARG A 353 -40.15 2.59 -6.28
C ARG A 353 -41.01 3.73 -6.76
N TRP A 354 -42.30 3.65 -6.51
CA TRP A 354 -43.29 4.63 -6.87
C TRP A 354 -43.57 5.57 -5.69
N CYS A 355 -43.58 6.89 -5.93
CA CYS A 355 -43.70 7.88 -4.87
C CYS A 355 -44.32 9.19 -5.38
N ASP A 356 -44.59 10.12 -4.45
CA ASP A 356 -45.01 11.48 -4.78
C ASP A 356 -43.88 12.27 -5.47
N ASP A 357 -44.22 13.23 -6.31
CA ASP A 357 -43.22 14.03 -7.02
C ASP A 357 -42.58 15.11 -6.17
N LEU A 358 -41.47 14.78 -5.57
CA LEU A 358 -40.58 15.72 -4.89
C LEU A 358 -39.45 16.24 -5.78
N LYS A 359 -39.62 16.18 -7.13
CA LYS A 359 -38.60 16.57 -8.10
C LYS A 359 -37.27 15.80 -7.86
N PRO A 360 -36.07 16.40 -7.95
CA PRO A 360 -34.82 15.65 -7.73
C PRO A 360 -34.64 15.21 -6.27
N HIS A 361 -35.46 15.71 -5.34
CA HIS A 361 -35.34 15.36 -3.92
C HIS A 361 -35.79 13.91 -3.62
N LYS A 362 -36.55 13.27 -4.51
CA LYS A 362 -37.01 11.88 -4.38
C LYS A 362 -35.88 10.93 -4.04
N LYS A 363 -34.72 11.07 -4.70
CA LYS A 363 -33.59 10.16 -4.55
C LYS A 363 -32.96 10.10 -3.16
N TYR A 364 -33.05 11.16 -2.35
CA TYR A 364 -32.55 11.11 -0.98
C TYR A 364 -33.66 11.11 0.07
N PHE A 365 -34.78 11.78 -0.18
CA PHE A 365 -35.86 11.91 0.80
C PHE A 365 -36.43 10.56 1.22
N TYR A 366 -36.82 9.76 0.23
CA TYR A 366 -37.39 8.42 0.52
C TYR A 366 -36.30 7.42 0.90
N ALA A 367 -35.14 7.43 0.26
CA ALA A 367 -34.07 6.50 0.57
C ALA A 367 -33.55 6.65 2.00
N LEU A 368 -33.40 7.88 2.52
CA LEU A 368 -32.95 8.09 3.90
C LEU A 368 -34.00 7.68 4.95
N GLN A 369 -35.27 7.64 4.59
CA GLN A 369 -36.33 7.13 5.48
C GLN A 369 -36.40 5.60 5.49
N GLU A 370 -36.14 4.97 4.36
CA GLU A 370 -36.24 3.52 4.22
C GLU A 370 -34.95 2.80 4.64
N PHE A 371 -33.79 3.34 4.32
CA PHE A 371 -32.49 2.71 4.52
C PHE A 371 -31.68 3.37 5.65
N THR A 372 -32.29 3.48 6.82
CA THR A 372 -31.73 4.20 7.99
C THR A 372 -30.41 3.66 8.49
N ASP A 373 -30.16 2.35 8.33
CA ASP A 373 -28.97 1.66 8.81
C ASP A 373 -27.94 1.40 7.68
N ASP A 374 -28.23 1.85 6.47
CA ASP A 374 -27.41 1.61 5.28
C ASP A 374 -26.64 2.89 4.84
N VAL A 375 -25.66 2.72 3.97
CA VAL A 375 -24.96 3.82 3.32
C VAL A 375 -25.69 4.19 2.05
N VAL A 376 -26.38 5.32 2.04
CA VAL A 376 -27.11 5.81 0.86
C VAL A 376 -26.20 6.65 -0.01
N VAL A 377 -26.02 6.26 -1.26
CA VAL A 377 -25.28 7.00 -2.30
C VAL A 377 -26.24 7.54 -3.33
N THR A 378 -26.43 8.85 -3.39
CA THR A 378 -27.30 9.46 -4.41
C THR A 378 -26.53 9.76 -5.67
N ILE A 379 -27.12 9.45 -6.81
CA ILE A 379 -26.56 9.69 -8.15
C ILE A 379 -27.54 10.45 -9.04
N ASP A 380 -27.03 11.06 -10.12
CA ASP A 380 -27.82 11.70 -11.16
C ASP A 380 -28.02 10.73 -12.33
N ASP A 381 -29.11 10.91 -13.07
CA ASP A 381 -29.57 10.03 -14.14
C ASP A 381 -28.91 10.31 -15.51
N ASP A 382 -28.06 11.35 -15.59
CA ASP A 382 -27.45 11.87 -16.83
C ASP A 382 -25.92 11.90 -16.80
N LEU A 383 -25.27 11.20 -15.84
CA LEU A 383 -23.83 11.17 -15.68
C LEU A 383 -23.25 9.75 -15.85
N GLN A 384 -22.06 9.66 -16.43
CA GLN A 384 -21.26 8.44 -16.42
C GLN A 384 -20.26 8.51 -15.24
N TYR A 385 -20.21 7.46 -14.44
CA TYR A 385 -19.42 7.43 -13.21
C TYR A 385 -18.11 6.66 -13.39
N PRO A 386 -16.97 7.20 -12.93
CA PRO A 386 -15.71 6.47 -13.02
C PRO A 386 -15.73 5.18 -12.16
N PRO A 387 -15.04 4.12 -12.56
CA PRO A 387 -15.16 2.78 -11.97
C PRO A 387 -14.86 2.69 -10.48
N TYR A 388 -14.17 3.65 -9.91
CA TYR A 388 -13.74 3.70 -8.50
C TYR A 388 -14.56 4.67 -7.64
N MET A 389 -15.65 5.23 -8.15
CA MET A 389 -16.45 6.25 -7.43
C MET A 389 -17.06 5.69 -6.15
N LEU A 390 -17.75 4.55 -6.20
CA LEU A 390 -18.35 3.94 -5.00
C LEU A 390 -17.28 3.52 -3.98
N GLU A 391 -16.14 3.01 -4.43
CA GLU A 391 -15.02 2.68 -3.55
C GLU A 391 -14.49 3.90 -2.81
N ASN A 392 -14.28 5.02 -3.52
CA ASN A 392 -13.79 6.26 -2.91
C ASN A 392 -14.79 6.83 -1.89
N LEU A 393 -16.08 6.85 -2.22
CA LEU A 393 -17.12 7.30 -1.28
C LEU A 393 -17.22 6.39 -0.05
N TYR A 394 -17.10 5.08 -0.24
CA TYR A 394 -17.13 4.13 0.86
C TYR A 394 -15.90 4.26 1.77
N MET A 395 -14.71 4.45 1.22
CA MET A 395 -13.51 4.73 2.02
C MET A 395 -13.63 6.05 2.79
N SER A 396 -14.24 7.07 2.17
CA SER A 396 -14.56 8.32 2.87
C SER A 396 -15.57 8.12 4.00
N TYR A 397 -16.61 7.32 3.78
CA TYR A 397 -17.56 6.94 4.83
C TYR A 397 -16.89 6.21 6.00
N LEU A 398 -16.00 5.23 5.74
CA LEU A 398 -15.27 4.55 6.80
C LEU A 398 -14.36 5.50 7.60
N GLN A 399 -13.80 6.50 6.94
CA GLN A 399 -12.96 7.51 7.58
C GLN A 399 -13.79 8.54 8.38
N TYR A 400 -14.96 8.92 7.87
CA TYR A 400 -15.83 9.97 8.42
C TYR A 400 -17.30 9.52 8.43
N PRO A 401 -17.68 8.51 9.25
CA PRO A 401 -19.01 7.89 9.19
C PRO A 401 -20.16 8.84 9.57
N GLU A 402 -19.87 9.91 10.27
CA GLU A 402 -20.83 10.95 10.65
C GLU A 402 -20.92 12.11 9.65
N ALA A 403 -20.10 12.10 8.59
CA ALA A 403 -20.06 13.15 7.59
C ALA A 403 -20.80 12.76 6.30
N VAL A 404 -21.24 13.77 5.55
CA VAL A 404 -21.71 13.57 4.17
C VAL A 404 -20.54 13.69 3.22
N SER A 405 -20.19 12.58 2.57
CA SER A 405 -19.12 12.53 1.56
C SER A 405 -19.69 12.88 0.18
N ALA A 406 -19.00 13.71 -0.59
CA ALA A 406 -19.41 14.08 -1.93
C ALA A 406 -18.23 14.11 -2.91
N VAL A 407 -18.48 13.67 -4.14
CA VAL A 407 -17.49 13.73 -5.24
C VAL A 407 -17.29 15.18 -5.73
N ARG A 408 -18.33 15.99 -5.59
CA ARG A 408 -18.32 17.41 -6.01
C ARG A 408 -19.04 18.26 -5.00
N THR A 409 -18.40 19.36 -4.60
CA THR A 409 -18.96 20.32 -3.66
C THR A 409 -18.95 21.74 -4.24
N HIS A 410 -19.83 22.59 -3.72
CA HIS A 410 -19.88 24.01 -4.02
C HIS A 410 -19.97 24.80 -2.73
N TRP A 411 -19.21 25.87 -2.63
CA TRP A 411 -19.37 26.81 -1.52
C TRP A 411 -20.60 27.68 -1.73
N MET A 412 -21.55 27.59 -0.82
CA MET A 412 -22.69 28.49 -0.79
C MET A 412 -22.22 29.90 -0.40
N VAL A 413 -22.54 30.87 -1.19
CA VAL A 413 -22.18 32.27 -0.90
C VAL A 413 -23.39 32.97 -0.29
N ILE A 414 -23.17 33.59 0.87
CA ILE A 414 -24.17 34.37 1.59
C ILE A 414 -23.82 35.86 1.44
N SER A 415 -24.81 36.71 1.15
CA SER A 415 -24.64 38.14 1.06
C SER A 415 -24.39 38.76 2.43
N ASP A 416 -23.93 40.03 2.47
CA ASP A 416 -23.73 40.79 3.70
C ASP A 416 -25.02 40.96 4.54
N LYS A 417 -26.18 40.71 3.91
CA LYS A 417 -27.51 40.74 4.57
C LYS A 417 -27.95 39.35 5.08
N GLY A 418 -27.07 38.34 5.06
CA GLY A 418 -27.39 36.97 5.49
C GLY A 418 -28.27 36.17 4.51
N GLN A 419 -28.46 36.64 3.28
CA GLN A 419 -29.29 35.97 2.27
C GLN A 419 -28.43 35.11 1.35
N LEU A 420 -28.88 33.89 1.02
CA LEU A 420 -28.25 33.04 0.04
C LEU A 420 -28.30 33.69 -1.35
N ILE A 421 -27.16 33.89 -1.97
CA ILE A 421 -27.10 34.41 -3.34
C ILE A 421 -27.42 33.32 -4.38
N PRO A 422 -27.86 33.71 -5.59
CA PRO A 422 -28.18 32.72 -6.63
C PRO A 422 -27.01 31.76 -6.93
N TYR A 423 -27.33 30.50 -7.16
CA TYR A 423 -26.40 29.40 -7.40
C TYR A 423 -25.30 29.70 -8.45
N ARG A 424 -25.62 30.47 -9.49
CA ARG A 424 -24.64 30.85 -10.53
C ARG A 424 -23.41 31.61 -10.00
N TYR A 425 -23.51 32.19 -8.80
CA TYR A 425 -22.43 32.94 -8.15
C TYR A 425 -21.74 32.17 -7.04
N TRP A 426 -22.14 30.89 -6.79
CA TRP A 426 -21.46 30.06 -5.84
C TRP A 426 -20.08 29.70 -6.36
N MET A 427 -19.09 29.58 -5.46
CA MET A 427 -17.76 29.16 -5.82
C MET A 427 -17.80 27.66 -6.14
N LYS A 428 -17.40 27.33 -7.35
CA LYS A 428 -17.32 25.95 -7.80
C LYS A 428 -15.93 25.41 -7.51
N GLU A 429 -15.81 24.47 -6.63
CA GLU A 429 -14.56 23.73 -6.47
C GLU A 429 -14.43 22.68 -7.56
N THR A 430 -13.32 22.74 -8.29
CA THR A 430 -12.97 21.76 -9.32
C THR A 430 -12.22 20.57 -8.75
N VAL A 431 -11.80 20.64 -7.49
CA VAL A 431 -11.09 19.56 -6.77
C VAL A 431 -11.89 19.24 -5.53
N ALA A 432 -12.26 17.97 -5.36
CA ALA A 432 -12.84 17.48 -4.12
C ALA A 432 -11.83 17.70 -2.99
N CYS A 433 -12.01 18.73 -2.19
CA CYS A 433 -11.42 18.78 -0.87
C CYS A 433 -12.16 17.75 -0.03
N LEU A 434 -11.57 16.56 0.08
CA LEU A 434 -11.99 15.59 1.08
C LEU A 434 -11.47 16.13 2.42
N TYR A 435 -12.32 16.74 3.20
CA TYR A 435 -12.08 17.05 4.61
C TYR A 435 -12.45 15.86 5.46
#